data_25618ac9c5b9618c2e36dc2d8b3766ff
#
_entry.id   25618ac9c5b9618c2e36dc2d8b3766ff
#
_cell.length_a   1.000
_cell.length_b   1.000
_cell.length_c   1.000
_cell.angle_alpha   90.00
_cell.angle_beta   90.00
_cell.angle_gamma   90.00
#
_symmetry.space_group_name_H-M   'P 1'
#
loop_
_entity.id
_entity.type
_entity.pdbx_description
1 polymer ?
#
loop_
_entity_poly.entity_id
_entity_poly.type
_entity_poly.pdbx_seq_one_letter_code
_entity_poly.pdbx_strand_id
1 'polypeptide(L)'
;MQVNRFNEYRLARRFRVANRIVQIMLGLCLIASLNYLAAKYFTRIDLTQSGNYTLAPESKAYIRGLEEPVNIIVTIPDDPEVAELKQIHQHLRKLLREYEAEGMKAGKAYINIEFVDIYRQRKRAQDLSNKYRLRQENIILVTMGERT
;
A
#
# COMPACT_ATOMS: atom_id res chain seq x y z
N MET A 1 70.92 -11.58 -22.45
CA MET A 1 69.88 -11.97 -21.51
C MET A 1 68.57 -11.23 -21.86
N GLN A 2 67.88 -11.73 -22.90
CA GLN A 2 66.55 -11.16 -23.30
C GLN A 2 65.50 -12.08 -22.77
N VAL A 3 65.18 -11.91 -21.48
CA VAL A 3 64.18 -12.70 -20.80
C VAL A 3 62.77 -12.06 -20.98
N ASN A 4 61.99 -12.74 -21.77
CA ASN A 4 60.53 -12.86 -21.62
C ASN A 4 59.59 -11.62 -21.45
N ARG A 5 59.84 -10.51 -22.13
CA ARG A 5 58.88 -9.38 -22.16
C ARG A 5 57.53 -9.80 -22.76
N PHE A 6 57.48 -10.75 -23.67
CA PHE A 6 56.24 -11.25 -24.28
C PHE A 6 55.32 -12.01 -23.31
N ASN A 7 55.87 -12.72 -22.34
CA ASN A 7 55.08 -13.44 -21.33
C ASN A 7 54.50 -12.49 -20.29
N GLU A 8 55.23 -11.44 -19.92
CA GLU A 8 54.72 -10.43 -18.97
C GLU A 8 53.55 -9.63 -19.55
N TYR A 9 53.60 -9.28 -20.83
CA TYR A 9 52.47 -8.58 -21.49
C TYR A 9 51.22 -9.46 -21.60
N ARG A 10 51.37 -10.75 -21.84
CA ARG A 10 50.24 -11.70 -21.88
C ARG A 10 49.65 -11.92 -20.49
N LEU A 11 50.47 -12.04 -19.48
CA LEU A 11 50.02 -12.14 -18.10
C LEU A 11 49.32 -10.86 -17.64
N ALA A 12 49.90 -9.70 -17.86
CA ALA A 12 49.28 -8.41 -17.52
C ALA A 12 47.97 -8.17 -18.24
N ARG A 13 47.82 -8.64 -19.48
CA ARG A 13 46.54 -8.57 -20.21
C ARG A 13 45.47 -9.49 -19.61
N ARG A 14 45.87 -10.72 -19.24
CA ARG A 14 44.95 -11.67 -18.56
C ARG A 14 44.49 -11.17 -17.21
N PHE A 15 45.38 -10.60 -16.40
CA PHE A 15 45.04 -9.97 -15.13
C PHE A 15 44.08 -8.79 -15.30
N ARG A 16 44.27 -7.94 -16.31
CA ARG A 16 43.33 -6.83 -16.59
C ARG A 16 41.95 -7.34 -17.01
N VAL A 17 41.87 -8.37 -17.84
CA VAL A 17 40.62 -8.98 -18.25
C VAL A 17 39.91 -9.64 -17.05
N ALA A 18 40.68 -10.42 -16.28
CA ALA A 18 40.15 -11.06 -15.07
C ALA A 18 39.61 -10.02 -14.08
N ASN A 19 40.36 -8.95 -13.83
CA ASN A 19 39.90 -7.87 -12.96
C ASN A 19 38.61 -7.19 -13.45
N ARG A 20 38.43 -6.97 -14.75
CA ARG A 20 37.21 -6.44 -15.33
C ARG A 20 36.04 -7.40 -15.14
N ILE A 21 36.26 -8.70 -15.33
CA ILE A 21 35.21 -9.72 -15.12
C ILE A 21 34.80 -9.72 -13.65
N VAL A 22 35.75 -9.68 -12.72
CA VAL A 22 35.47 -9.62 -11.28
C VAL A 22 34.67 -8.35 -10.92
N GLN A 23 35.02 -7.20 -11.48
CA GLN A 23 34.29 -5.95 -11.26
C GLN A 23 32.87 -6.03 -11.77
N ILE A 24 32.62 -6.61 -12.94
CA ILE A 24 31.29 -6.81 -13.49
C ILE A 24 30.47 -7.75 -12.58
N MET A 25 31.08 -8.87 -12.16
CA MET A 25 30.44 -9.82 -11.25
C MET A 25 30.05 -9.17 -9.91
N LEU A 26 30.95 -8.39 -9.33
CA LEU A 26 30.68 -7.64 -8.10
C LEU A 26 29.54 -6.63 -8.29
N GLY A 27 29.51 -5.91 -9.41
CA GLY A 27 28.43 -5.00 -9.76
C GLY A 27 27.08 -5.69 -9.86
N LEU A 28 27.02 -6.84 -10.53
CA LEU A 28 25.80 -7.65 -10.63
C LEU A 28 25.34 -8.18 -9.27
N CYS A 29 26.27 -8.66 -8.44
CA CYS A 29 25.94 -9.10 -7.07
C CYS A 29 25.41 -7.95 -6.22
N LEU A 30 25.96 -6.76 -6.35
CA LEU A 30 25.50 -5.58 -5.61
C LEU A 30 24.06 -5.20 -6.03
N ILE A 31 23.79 -5.16 -7.34
CA ILE A 31 22.45 -4.88 -7.86
C ILE A 31 21.44 -5.94 -7.39
N ALA A 32 21.81 -7.21 -7.47
CA ALA A 32 20.96 -8.31 -7.01
C ALA A 32 20.68 -8.22 -5.50
N SER A 33 21.70 -7.90 -4.70
CA SER A 33 21.57 -7.73 -3.25
C SER A 33 20.69 -6.54 -2.89
N LEU A 34 20.84 -5.41 -3.56
CA LEU A 34 19.98 -4.23 -3.36
C LEU A 34 18.53 -4.53 -3.74
N ASN A 35 18.33 -5.22 -4.86
CA ASN A 35 16.99 -5.60 -5.28
C ASN A 35 16.32 -6.58 -4.29
N TYR A 36 17.08 -7.54 -3.78
CA TYR A 36 16.61 -8.46 -2.74
C TYR A 36 16.27 -7.72 -1.43
N LEU A 37 17.13 -6.79 -1.00
CA LEU A 37 16.86 -5.96 0.18
C LEU A 37 15.61 -5.11 -0.02
N ALA A 38 15.48 -4.46 -1.17
CA ALA A 38 14.31 -3.66 -1.50
C ALA A 38 13.02 -4.49 -1.49
N ALA A 39 13.05 -5.72 -2.01
CA ALA A 39 11.90 -6.62 -1.98
C ALA A 39 11.56 -7.11 -0.56
N LYS A 40 12.58 -7.40 0.26
CA LYS A 40 12.39 -7.92 1.61
C LYS A 40 12.00 -6.84 2.63
N TYR A 41 12.56 -5.64 2.48
CA TYR A 41 12.34 -4.50 3.38
C TYR A 41 11.57 -3.39 2.65
N PHE A 42 10.49 -3.78 1.95
CA PHE A 42 9.64 -2.82 1.27
C PHE A 42 8.99 -1.90 2.30
N THR A 43 9.59 -0.74 2.51
CA THR A 43 9.01 0.33 3.32
C THR A 43 8.37 1.33 2.37
N ARG A 44 7.06 1.45 2.43
CA ARG A 44 6.31 2.42 1.65
C ARG A 44 6.56 3.81 2.26
N ILE A 45 7.45 4.56 1.65
CA ILE A 45 7.71 5.96 2.04
C ILE A 45 6.79 6.83 1.19
N ASP A 46 5.89 7.55 1.84
CA ASP A 46 5.07 8.55 1.18
C ASP A 46 5.94 9.79 0.92
N LEU A 47 6.38 9.94 -0.34
CA LEU A 47 7.16 11.08 -0.81
C LEU A 47 6.28 12.27 -1.21
N THR A 48 4.97 12.19 -1.01
CA THR A 48 4.08 13.31 -1.28
C THR A 48 4.32 14.41 -0.28
N GLN A 49 4.67 15.59 -0.80
CA GLN A 49 5.04 16.79 -0.04
C GLN A 49 3.94 17.27 0.94
N SER A 50 2.72 16.76 0.81
CA SER A 50 1.55 17.08 1.64
C SER A 50 1.14 15.97 2.61
N GLY A 51 1.80 14.81 2.64
CA GLY A 51 1.44 13.71 3.56
C GLY A 51 -0.02 13.23 3.43
N ASN A 52 -0.67 13.52 2.30
CA ASN A 52 -2.11 13.34 2.09
C ASN A 52 -2.58 11.89 2.15
N TYR A 53 -1.66 10.95 2.23
CA TYR A 53 -1.93 9.51 2.27
C TYR A 53 -1.48 8.84 3.57
N THR A 54 -0.93 9.61 4.51
CA THR A 54 -0.58 9.10 5.84
C THR A 54 -1.53 9.67 6.88
N LEU A 55 -2.08 8.79 7.70
CA LEU A 55 -2.93 9.21 8.80
C LEU A 55 -2.16 10.07 9.80
N ALA A 56 -2.82 11.08 10.34
CA ALA A 56 -2.29 11.89 11.43
C ALA A 56 -1.91 11.01 12.64
N PRO A 57 -0.88 11.40 13.42
CA PRO A 57 -0.47 10.63 14.59
C PRO A 57 -1.59 10.37 15.57
N GLU A 58 -2.50 11.33 15.74
CA GLU A 58 -3.69 11.24 16.58
C GLU A 58 -4.64 10.16 16.09
N SER A 59 -4.93 10.12 14.77
CA SER A 59 -5.76 9.09 14.16
C SER A 59 -5.17 7.70 14.36
N LYS A 60 -3.85 7.56 14.23
CA LYS A 60 -3.16 6.28 14.50
C LYS A 60 -3.28 5.87 15.96
N ALA A 61 -3.19 6.82 16.90
CA ALA A 61 -3.35 6.54 18.32
C ALA A 61 -4.77 6.04 18.63
N TYR A 62 -5.80 6.66 18.05
CA TYR A 62 -7.19 6.19 18.19
C TYR A 62 -7.39 4.79 17.63
N ILE A 63 -6.88 4.50 16.44
CA ILE A 63 -6.99 3.16 15.83
C ILE A 63 -6.35 2.09 16.73
N ARG A 64 -5.18 2.39 17.30
CA ARG A 64 -4.49 1.47 18.22
C ARG A 64 -5.22 1.29 19.54
N GLY A 65 -5.99 2.27 19.96
CA GLY A 65 -6.81 2.26 21.16
C GLY A 65 -8.17 1.58 20.99
N LEU A 66 -8.57 1.16 19.79
CA LEU A 66 -9.84 0.48 19.57
C LEU A 66 -9.91 -0.82 20.36
N GLU A 67 -11.00 -1.01 21.09
CA GLU A 67 -11.30 -2.22 21.86
C GLU A 67 -12.31 -3.12 21.15
N GLU A 68 -13.17 -2.54 20.33
CA GLU A 68 -14.23 -3.21 19.58
C GLU A 68 -14.06 -3.04 18.07
N PRO A 69 -14.56 -3.99 17.26
CA PRO A 69 -14.50 -3.87 15.81
C PRO A 69 -15.41 -2.74 15.31
N VAL A 70 -14.87 -1.95 14.39
CA VAL A 70 -15.57 -0.87 13.69
C VAL A 70 -15.85 -1.32 12.27
N ASN A 71 -17.11 -1.28 11.86
CA ASN A 71 -17.50 -1.54 10.48
C ASN A 71 -17.88 -0.22 9.81
N ILE A 72 -17.24 0.06 8.69
CA ILE A 72 -17.47 1.26 7.88
C ILE A 72 -18.08 0.79 6.56
N ILE A 73 -19.35 1.14 6.34
CA ILE A 73 -20.09 0.77 5.13
C ILE A 73 -20.30 2.04 4.31
N VAL A 74 -19.78 2.04 3.09
CA VAL A 74 -19.89 3.17 2.16
C VAL A 74 -20.84 2.80 1.04
N THR A 75 -21.99 3.51 0.94
CA THR A 75 -23.01 3.26 -0.07
C THR A 75 -22.93 4.27 -1.22
N ILE A 76 -21.76 4.42 -1.80
CA ILE A 76 -21.53 5.32 -2.95
C ILE A 76 -21.30 4.45 -4.18
N PRO A 77 -21.91 4.76 -5.34
CA PRO A 77 -21.67 4.04 -6.58
C PRO A 77 -20.20 4.00 -6.96
N ASP A 78 -19.75 2.87 -7.50
CA ASP A 78 -18.34 2.70 -7.91
C ASP A 78 -17.95 3.65 -9.06
N ASP A 79 -18.89 3.99 -9.94
CA ASP A 79 -18.69 4.90 -11.06
C ASP A 79 -19.82 5.96 -11.11
N PRO A 80 -19.75 6.97 -10.25
CA PRO A 80 -20.74 8.04 -10.27
C PRO A 80 -20.61 8.87 -11.55
N GLU A 81 -21.75 9.29 -12.11
CA GLU A 81 -21.80 10.12 -13.34
C GLU A 81 -21.14 11.49 -13.15
N VAL A 82 -21.12 11.99 -11.93
CA VAL A 82 -20.56 13.30 -11.59
C VAL A 82 -19.06 13.15 -11.29
N ALA A 83 -18.23 13.88 -12.07
CA ALA A 83 -16.77 13.81 -11.95
C ALA A 83 -16.26 14.14 -10.53
N GLU A 84 -16.90 15.09 -9.85
CA GLU A 84 -16.56 15.46 -8.47
C GLU A 84 -16.79 14.31 -7.49
N LEU A 85 -17.91 13.60 -7.60
CA LEU A 85 -18.22 12.42 -6.78
C LEU A 85 -17.22 11.29 -7.03
N LYS A 86 -16.75 11.13 -8.26
CA LYS A 86 -15.73 10.15 -8.61
C LYS A 86 -14.40 10.44 -7.91
N GLN A 87 -14.00 11.69 -7.86
CA GLN A 87 -12.79 12.11 -7.14
C GLN A 87 -12.94 11.87 -5.62
N ILE A 88 -14.08 12.29 -5.06
CA ILE A 88 -14.39 12.07 -3.64
C ILE A 88 -14.36 10.57 -3.30
N HIS A 89 -15.01 9.75 -4.13
CA HIS A 89 -15.03 8.30 -3.93
C HIS A 89 -13.62 7.69 -3.96
N GLN A 90 -12.77 8.11 -4.90
CA GLN A 90 -11.39 7.64 -4.98
C GLN A 90 -10.55 8.08 -3.77
N HIS A 91 -10.69 9.33 -3.30
CA HIS A 91 -10.00 9.82 -2.12
C HIS A 91 -10.46 9.09 -0.86
N LEU A 92 -11.77 8.93 -0.69
CA LEU A 92 -12.36 8.20 0.42
C LEU A 92 -11.86 6.75 0.47
N ARG A 93 -11.87 6.07 -0.68
CA ARG A 93 -11.37 4.69 -0.77
C ARG A 93 -9.90 4.56 -0.38
N LYS A 94 -9.07 5.53 -0.78
CA LYS A 94 -7.64 5.56 -0.38
C LYS A 94 -7.50 5.81 1.11
N LEU A 95 -8.21 6.80 1.64
CA LEU A 95 -8.18 7.14 3.06
C LEU A 95 -8.61 5.96 3.94
N LEU A 96 -9.74 5.34 3.62
CA LEU A 96 -10.25 4.21 4.40
C LEU A 96 -9.29 3.01 4.37
N ARG A 97 -8.64 2.74 3.25
CA ARG A 97 -7.60 1.69 3.17
C ARG A 97 -6.41 1.97 4.10
N GLU A 98 -6.04 3.24 4.30
CA GLU A 98 -4.98 3.59 5.27
C GLU A 98 -5.43 3.33 6.71
N TYR A 99 -6.71 3.57 7.04
CA TYR A 99 -7.27 3.20 8.34
C TYR A 99 -7.22 1.68 8.57
N GLU A 100 -7.65 0.90 7.60
CA GLU A 100 -7.60 -0.56 7.64
C GLU A 100 -6.16 -1.07 7.79
N ALA A 101 -5.22 -0.54 6.99
CA ALA A 101 -3.81 -0.92 7.03
C ALA A 101 -3.16 -0.58 8.38
N GLU A 102 -3.50 0.56 8.99
CA GLU A 102 -2.97 0.92 10.31
C GLU A 102 -3.56 0.02 11.40
N GLY A 103 -4.84 -0.36 11.30
CA GLY A 103 -5.48 -1.32 12.18
C GLY A 103 -4.79 -2.69 12.13
N MET A 104 -4.47 -3.17 10.94
CA MET A 104 -3.72 -4.42 10.75
C MET A 104 -2.31 -4.35 11.34
N LYS A 105 -1.60 -3.23 11.17
CA LYS A 105 -0.26 -3.02 11.77
C LYS A 105 -0.28 -3.06 13.28
N ALA A 106 -1.38 -2.60 13.89
CA ALA A 106 -1.57 -2.64 15.33
C ALA A 106 -1.90 -4.07 15.86
N GLY A 107 -1.97 -5.08 14.97
CA GLY A 107 -2.33 -6.45 15.32
C GLY A 107 -3.82 -6.62 15.63
N LYS A 108 -4.64 -5.62 15.35
CA LYS A 108 -6.07 -5.58 15.59
C LYS A 108 -6.79 -5.39 14.24
N ALA A 109 -7.35 -6.46 13.69
CA ALA A 109 -8.19 -6.39 12.49
C ALA A 109 -9.60 -5.84 12.84
N TYR A 110 -9.63 -4.70 13.53
CA TYR A 110 -10.88 -4.14 14.06
C TYR A 110 -11.58 -3.16 13.12
N ILE A 111 -10.97 -2.83 11.97
CA ILE A 111 -11.59 -1.94 10.99
C ILE A 111 -11.96 -2.77 9.78
N ASN A 112 -13.27 -2.94 9.57
CA ASN A 112 -13.83 -3.60 8.40
C ASN A 112 -14.47 -2.55 7.49
N ILE A 113 -14.08 -2.54 6.21
CA ILE A 113 -14.60 -1.58 5.24
C ILE A 113 -15.33 -2.32 4.15
N GLU A 114 -16.59 -1.97 3.95
CA GLU A 114 -17.47 -2.52 2.93
C GLU A 114 -17.93 -1.38 2.00
N PHE A 115 -17.63 -1.50 0.71
CA PHE A 115 -18.15 -0.61 -0.33
C PHE A 115 -19.34 -1.30 -1.00
N VAL A 116 -20.51 -0.69 -0.92
CA VAL A 116 -21.73 -1.24 -1.49
C VAL A 116 -22.23 -0.32 -2.61
N ASP A 117 -22.17 -0.81 -3.83
CA ASP A 117 -22.76 -0.12 -4.97
C ASP A 117 -24.27 -0.37 -4.97
N ILE A 118 -25.03 0.69 -4.73
CA ILE A 118 -26.51 0.62 -4.61
C ILE A 118 -27.20 0.19 -5.90
N TYR A 119 -26.58 0.39 -7.05
CA TYR A 119 -27.14 0.02 -8.35
C TYR A 119 -26.80 -1.42 -8.73
N ARG A 120 -25.58 -1.87 -8.42
CA ARG A 120 -25.12 -3.22 -8.74
C ARG A 120 -25.47 -4.25 -7.67
N GLN A 121 -25.46 -3.85 -6.39
CA GLN A 121 -25.68 -4.73 -5.25
C GLN A 121 -27.01 -4.41 -4.54
N ARG A 122 -28.10 -4.31 -5.32
CA ARG A 122 -29.43 -3.88 -4.84
C ARG A 122 -29.92 -4.65 -3.61
N LYS A 123 -29.75 -5.98 -3.60
CA LYS A 123 -30.18 -6.81 -2.48
C LYS A 123 -29.46 -6.42 -1.19
N ARG A 124 -28.13 -6.27 -1.27
CA ARG A 124 -27.30 -5.86 -0.12
C ARG A 124 -27.65 -4.45 0.36
N ALA A 125 -27.84 -3.52 -0.56
CA ALA A 125 -28.25 -2.16 -0.25
C ALA A 125 -29.62 -2.14 0.45
N GLN A 126 -30.57 -2.95 0.01
CA GLN A 126 -31.88 -3.06 0.62
C GLN A 126 -31.82 -3.69 2.02
N ASP A 127 -31.03 -4.73 2.23
CA ASP A 127 -30.80 -5.34 3.54
C ASP A 127 -30.23 -4.33 4.53
N LEU A 128 -29.24 -3.52 4.10
CA LEU A 128 -28.65 -2.45 4.90
C LEU A 128 -29.67 -1.36 5.21
N SER A 129 -30.44 -0.93 4.21
CA SER A 129 -31.52 0.06 4.39
C SER A 129 -32.54 -0.40 5.40
N ASN A 130 -32.99 -1.64 5.36
CA ASN A 130 -33.94 -2.22 6.29
C ASN A 130 -33.35 -2.36 7.70
N LYS A 131 -32.10 -2.84 7.80
CA LYS A 131 -31.43 -3.07 9.08
C LYS A 131 -31.15 -1.79 9.84
N TYR A 132 -30.68 -0.76 9.13
CA TYR A 132 -30.25 0.51 9.74
C TYR A 132 -31.24 1.66 9.50
N ARG A 133 -32.41 1.39 8.89
CA ARG A 133 -33.47 2.38 8.56
C ARG A 133 -32.94 3.57 7.76
N LEU A 134 -32.05 3.29 6.81
CA LEU A 134 -31.44 4.32 6.00
C LEU A 134 -32.46 4.91 5.03
N ARG A 135 -32.54 6.25 4.99
CA ARG A 135 -33.47 6.98 4.12
C ARG A 135 -32.80 7.72 2.98
N GLN A 136 -31.47 7.75 3.00
CA GLN A 136 -30.67 8.50 2.03
C GLN A 136 -29.75 7.55 1.27
N GLU A 137 -29.42 7.93 0.04
CA GLU A 137 -28.38 7.32 -0.76
C GLU A 137 -27.04 8.04 -0.51
N ASN A 138 -25.93 7.43 -0.89
CA ASN A 138 -24.59 7.99 -0.78
C ASN A 138 -24.19 8.36 0.66
N ILE A 139 -24.35 7.44 1.57
CA ILE A 139 -23.99 7.61 2.98
C ILE A 139 -22.76 6.79 3.36
N ILE A 140 -22.11 7.22 4.43
CA ILE A 140 -21.11 6.46 5.15
C ILE A 140 -21.70 6.07 6.49
N LEU A 141 -21.89 4.78 6.70
CA LEU A 141 -22.38 4.22 7.95
C LEU A 141 -21.20 3.68 8.74
N VAL A 142 -21.05 4.15 9.97
CA VAL A 142 -20.03 3.65 10.90
C VAL A 142 -20.74 2.99 12.06
N THR A 143 -20.41 1.72 12.31
CA THR A 143 -20.95 0.97 13.43
C THR A 143 -19.82 0.41 14.28
N MET A 144 -19.96 0.41 15.60
CA MET A 144 -18.98 -0.09 16.56
C MET A 144 -19.66 -1.11 17.47
N GLY A 145 -19.23 -2.37 17.39
CA GLY A 145 -19.89 -3.47 18.07
C GLY A 145 -21.37 -3.59 17.64
N GLU A 146 -22.28 -3.60 18.62
CA GLU A 146 -23.73 -3.59 18.38
C GLU A 146 -24.35 -2.16 18.32
N ARG A 147 -23.52 -1.13 18.51
CA ARG A 147 -23.96 0.27 18.49
C ARG A 147 -23.95 0.83 17.06
N THR A 148 -24.96 1.56 16.70
CA THR A 148 -25.11 2.28 15.42
C THR A 148 -25.18 3.77 15.65
#